data_d5cfc22ef7356f36c9522062a50c7646
#
_entry.id   d5cfc22ef7356f36c9522062a50c7646
#
_cell.length_a   1.000
_cell.length_b   1.000
_cell.length_c   1.000
_cell.angle_alpha   90.00
_cell.angle_beta   90.00
_cell.angle_gamma   90.00
#
_symmetry.space_group_name_H-M   'P 1'
#
loop_
_entity.id
_entity.type
_entity.pdbx_description
1 polymer ?
#
loop_
_entity_poly.entity_id
_entity_poly.type
_entity_poly.pdbx_seq_one_letter_code
_entity_poly.pdbx_strand_id
1 'polypeptide(L)'
;MSSFYHVVRKIWLIAAMMLIPGCLDSTPESLDGVDISILAESFVEGDTIQFMASGNNPKGAKFLWDFGDDSGSSGKTVEHTYTDEGTYTVTLTVVDDENRIGVSKKEVDIIYRNQAPTASLDATYGGFGQQVKVNSIAFFDAGASSDPDGDVLEFEWDFGDGSTSSLLRPNHQYNSTGNFTVTLTVRDSSNESSTAQTWVLVNIRTYTVDFVQNEITLPAFAGYTAEGATTTQNHDYPYNLTSVTYDLEWEEDEDLDSPENPVVGTLFPDEFSLGVSTNYLFNLTENGTSGNLDLEFDVLSSIPEDLVLSLGSEAEVRQYLFQNGYTSAKGQGTWVTSITCNDAPSIVPELFNEVDQGNDWILYVNYIFYTSIITEI
;
A
#
# COMPACT_ATOMS: atom_id res chain seq x y z
N MET A 1 -37.01 40.14 11.83
CA MET A 1 -38.33 40.68 12.28
C MET A 1 -38.82 41.80 11.39
N SER A 2 -38.54 41.85 10.11
CA SER A 2 -38.97 42.93 9.19
C SER A 2 -39.72 42.40 7.95
N SER A 3 -39.89 41.13 7.81
CA SER A 3 -40.55 40.53 6.61
C SER A 3 -42.04 40.20 6.83
N PHE A 4 -42.55 40.25 8.03
CA PHE A 4 -43.94 39.87 8.33
C PHE A 4 -44.97 40.98 8.06
N TYR A 5 -44.54 42.21 7.80
CA TYR A 5 -45.44 43.36 7.66
C TYR A 5 -45.86 43.67 6.21
N HIS A 6 -45.25 43.06 5.20
CA HIS A 6 -45.58 43.36 3.80
C HIS A 6 -46.63 42.40 3.19
N VAL A 7 -46.77 41.22 3.75
CA VAL A 7 -47.71 40.19 3.23
C VAL A 7 -49.19 40.49 3.51
N VAL A 8 -49.47 41.17 4.62
CA VAL A 8 -50.86 41.45 5.02
C VAL A 8 -51.51 42.58 4.19
N ARG A 9 -50.73 43.35 3.43
CA ARG A 9 -51.25 44.54 2.73
C ARG A 9 -51.78 44.26 1.31
N LYS A 10 -51.46 43.16 0.67
CA LYS A 10 -51.91 42.81 -0.69
C LYS A 10 -53.21 41.98 -0.73
N ILE A 11 -53.45 41.17 0.29
CA ILE A 11 -54.72 40.40 0.38
C ILE A 11 -55.96 41.29 0.58
N TRP A 12 -55.77 42.48 1.17
CA TRP A 12 -56.86 43.42 1.40
C TRP A 12 -57.31 44.21 0.17
N LEU A 13 -56.57 44.24 -0.93
CA LEU A 13 -56.99 44.99 -2.14
C LEU A 13 -58.02 44.26 -3.00
N ILE A 14 -58.09 42.93 -2.91
CA ILE A 14 -59.14 42.15 -3.62
C ILE A 14 -60.45 42.08 -2.79
N ALA A 15 -60.33 42.08 -1.46
CA ALA A 15 -61.49 42.11 -0.57
C ALA A 15 -62.10 43.52 -0.43
N ALA A 16 -61.35 44.57 -0.70
CA ALA A 16 -61.85 45.97 -0.57
C ALA A 16 -62.74 46.43 -1.74
N MET A 17 -62.84 45.62 -2.82
CA MET A 17 -63.74 45.94 -3.94
C MET A 17 -65.14 45.36 -3.77
N MET A 18 -65.47 44.70 -2.64
CA MET A 18 -66.76 44.12 -2.33
C MET A 18 -67.57 44.87 -1.25
N LEU A 19 -67.15 46.08 -0.80
CA LEU A 19 -67.89 46.88 0.16
C LEU A 19 -68.26 48.25 -0.41
N ILE A 20 -69.13 48.27 -1.43
CA ILE A 20 -69.98 49.41 -1.74
C ILE A 20 -71.38 49.01 -1.26
N PRO A 21 -71.96 49.69 -0.18
CA PRO A 21 -73.34 49.38 0.21
C PRO A 21 -74.27 50.13 -0.74
N GLY A 22 -74.88 49.31 -1.63
CA GLY A 22 -75.96 49.84 -2.43
C GLY A 22 -76.15 49.34 -3.86
N CYS A 23 -76.03 48.03 -4.09
CA CYS A 23 -76.74 47.41 -5.20
C CYS A 23 -77.01 45.96 -4.81
N LEU A 24 -78.28 45.71 -4.58
CA LEU A 24 -78.84 44.38 -4.37
C LEU A 24 -78.87 43.55 -5.64
N ASP A 25 -78.72 42.27 -5.45
CA ASP A 25 -79.22 41.16 -6.26
C ASP A 25 -78.71 41.01 -7.69
N SER A 26 -77.41 40.69 -7.83
CA SER A 26 -77.07 39.62 -8.80
C SER A 26 -75.69 39.04 -8.32
N THR A 27 -75.68 37.82 -7.86
CA THR A 27 -74.43 37.03 -7.91
C THR A 27 -73.90 37.21 -9.32
N PRO A 28 -72.61 37.61 -9.51
CA PRO A 28 -72.10 37.73 -10.87
C PRO A 28 -72.28 36.40 -11.55
N GLU A 29 -72.95 36.42 -12.77
CA GLU A 29 -73.11 35.21 -13.57
C GLU A 29 -71.72 34.59 -13.78
N SER A 30 -71.64 33.28 -13.59
CA SER A 30 -70.39 32.54 -13.80
C SER A 30 -70.02 32.55 -15.27
N LEU A 31 -68.71 32.77 -15.56
CA LEU A 31 -68.18 32.54 -16.90
C LEU A 31 -67.67 31.13 -16.97
N ASP A 32 -68.46 30.21 -17.53
CA ASP A 32 -68.09 28.82 -17.62
C ASP A 32 -67.12 28.53 -18.79
N GLY A 33 -66.34 27.45 -18.66
CA GLY A 33 -65.45 26.95 -19.72
C GLY A 33 -64.11 27.69 -19.80
N VAL A 34 -63.70 28.45 -18.76
CA VAL A 34 -62.33 28.97 -18.62
C VAL A 34 -61.41 27.81 -18.26
N ASP A 35 -60.23 27.73 -18.91
CA ASP A 35 -59.25 26.70 -18.64
C ASP A 35 -57.83 27.23 -18.76
N ILE A 36 -56.86 26.46 -18.23
CA ILE A 36 -55.40 26.76 -18.20
C ILE A 36 -54.69 25.79 -19.12
N SER A 37 -53.97 26.33 -20.11
CA SER A 37 -52.99 25.58 -20.89
C SER A 37 -51.60 25.94 -20.40
N ILE A 38 -50.80 24.93 -20.18
CA ILE A 38 -49.40 25.06 -19.70
C ILE A 38 -48.49 24.50 -20.77
N LEU A 39 -47.45 25.28 -21.13
CA LEU A 39 -46.41 24.89 -22.06
C LEU A 39 -45.06 25.06 -21.36
N ALA A 40 -44.34 23.97 -21.18
CA ALA A 40 -42.99 23.96 -20.64
C ALA A 40 -42.21 22.82 -21.27
N GLU A 41 -40.90 22.99 -21.41
CA GLU A 41 -39.98 21.90 -21.79
C GLU A 41 -39.72 20.96 -20.62
N SER A 42 -39.65 21.53 -19.40
CA SER A 42 -39.54 20.80 -18.14
C SER A 42 -40.26 21.53 -17.01
N PHE A 43 -40.52 20.83 -15.91
CA PHE A 43 -41.12 21.40 -14.69
C PHE A 43 -40.05 21.32 -13.56
N VAL A 44 -38.90 21.96 -13.79
CA VAL A 44 -37.80 22.01 -12.85
C VAL A 44 -37.68 23.43 -12.33
N GLU A 45 -37.31 23.60 -11.04
CA GLU A 45 -37.07 24.91 -10.46
C GLU A 45 -36.07 25.72 -11.32
N GLY A 46 -36.27 27.02 -11.40
CA GLY A 46 -35.50 27.92 -12.23
C GLY A 46 -35.86 27.90 -13.72
N ASP A 47 -36.69 26.97 -14.22
CA ASP A 47 -37.13 26.95 -15.60
C ASP A 47 -38.35 27.87 -15.79
N THR A 48 -38.42 28.49 -16.98
CA THR A 48 -39.52 29.35 -17.33
C THR A 48 -40.70 28.53 -17.93
N ILE A 49 -41.85 28.66 -17.31
CA ILE A 49 -43.10 27.98 -17.71
C ILE A 49 -44.03 29.01 -18.33
N GLN A 50 -44.61 28.71 -19.50
CA GLN A 50 -45.56 29.55 -20.14
C GLN A 50 -47.00 29.07 -19.80
N PHE A 51 -47.82 29.99 -19.32
CA PHE A 51 -49.21 29.78 -18.98
C PHE A 51 -50.10 30.56 -19.96
N MET A 52 -51.13 29.92 -20.47
CA MET A 52 -52.05 30.53 -21.41
C MET A 52 -53.51 30.29 -21.00
N ALA A 53 -54.30 31.35 -20.98
CA ALA A 53 -55.73 31.21 -20.81
C ALA A 53 -56.33 30.51 -22.05
N SER A 54 -56.98 29.38 -21.82
CA SER A 54 -57.63 28.54 -22.84
C SER A 54 -59.15 28.41 -22.56
N GLY A 55 -59.86 27.75 -23.44
CA GLY A 55 -61.30 27.62 -23.31
C GLY A 55 -62.05 28.90 -23.65
N ASN A 56 -63.06 29.26 -22.83
CA ASN A 56 -63.92 30.43 -23.05
C ASN A 56 -63.18 31.73 -22.70
N ASN A 57 -62.75 32.46 -23.72
CA ASN A 57 -62.00 33.72 -23.59
C ASN A 57 -62.75 34.86 -24.31
N PRO A 58 -63.77 35.52 -23.70
CA PRO A 58 -64.50 36.62 -24.30
C PRO A 58 -63.60 37.74 -24.82
N LYS A 59 -64.02 38.41 -25.86
CA LYS A 59 -63.30 39.57 -26.37
C LYS A 59 -63.35 40.70 -25.35
N GLY A 60 -62.20 41.28 -25.02
CA GLY A 60 -62.06 42.33 -24.01
C GLY A 60 -61.89 41.84 -22.58
N ALA A 61 -61.93 40.57 -22.33
CA ALA A 61 -61.74 39.99 -21.00
C ALA A 61 -60.35 40.34 -20.41
N LYS A 62 -60.32 40.51 -19.09
CA LYS A 62 -59.10 40.64 -18.31
C LYS A 62 -58.69 39.31 -17.70
N PHE A 63 -57.42 39.00 -17.71
CA PHE A 63 -56.86 37.75 -17.23
C PHE A 63 -55.94 38.08 -16.04
N LEU A 64 -56.16 37.44 -14.90
CA LEU A 64 -55.37 37.56 -13.68
C LEU A 64 -54.90 36.19 -13.27
N TRP A 65 -53.63 36.06 -13.04
CA TRP A 65 -52.95 34.86 -12.63
C TRP A 65 -52.44 34.97 -11.20
N ASP A 66 -52.63 33.92 -10.45
CA ASP A 66 -51.98 33.63 -9.17
C ASP A 66 -51.27 32.27 -9.35
N PHE A 67 -49.95 32.26 -9.17
CA PHE A 67 -49.14 31.07 -9.42
C PHE A 67 -49.01 30.14 -8.20
N GLY A 68 -49.56 30.58 -7.03
CA GLY A 68 -49.58 29.76 -5.84
C GLY A 68 -48.28 29.87 -5.02
N ASP A 69 -47.38 30.74 -5.40
CA ASP A 69 -46.11 31.08 -4.72
C ASP A 69 -46.05 32.53 -4.22
N ASP A 70 -47.23 33.13 -3.91
CA ASP A 70 -47.44 34.52 -3.58
C ASP A 70 -47.12 35.50 -4.73
N SER A 71 -46.90 35.03 -5.92
CA SER A 71 -46.71 35.83 -7.11
C SER A 71 -47.90 35.79 -8.04
N GLY A 72 -48.02 36.78 -8.92
CA GLY A 72 -49.10 36.84 -9.89
C GLY A 72 -48.76 37.67 -11.11
N SER A 73 -49.55 37.51 -12.17
CA SER A 73 -49.39 38.23 -13.43
C SER A 73 -50.73 38.56 -14.07
N SER A 74 -50.72 39.33 -15.17
CA SER A 74 -51.89 39.62 -15.96
C SER A 74 -51.60 39.53 -17.45
N GLY A 75 -52.57 39.02 -18.18
CA GLY A 75 -52.47 38.83 -19.65
C GLY A 75 -52.98 37.48 -20.09
N LYS A 76 -53.30 37.33 -21.39
CA LYS A 76 -53.81 36.07 -21.94
C LYS A 76 -52.76 34.97 -21.92
N THR A 77 -51.49 35.36 -22.12
CA THR A 77 -50.32 34.48 -22.05
C THR A 77 -49.32 35.17 -21.14
N VAL A 78 -48.75 34.40 -20.20
CA VAL A 78 -47.79 34.86 -19.22
C VAL A 78 -46.67 33.81 -19.05
N GLU A 79 -45.53 34.29 -18.59
CA GLU A 79 -44.41 33.40 -18.21
C GLU A 79 -44.16 33.52 -16.73
N HIS A 80 -43.80 32.41 -16.09
CA HIS A 80 -43.46 32.36 -14.68
C HIS A 80 -42.32 31.34 -14.43
N THR A 81 -41.52 31.61 -13.42
CA THR A 81 -40.42 30.76 -12.99
C THR A 81 -40.55 30.49 -11.49
N TYR A 82 -40.69 29.27 -11.07
CA TYR A 82 -40.66 28.86 -9.68
C TYR A 82 -39.22 28.73 -9.20
N THR A 83 -38.92 29.27 -8.04
CA THR A 83 -37.55 29.26 -7.48
C THR A 83 -37.29 28.04 -6.58
N ASP A 84 -38.36 27.38 -6.14
CA ASP A 84 -38.28 26.26 -5.21
C ASP A 84 -39.13 25.10 -5.73
N GLU A 85 -38.74 23.89 -5.38
CA GLU A 85 -39.51 22.69 -5.63
C GLU A 85 -40.86 22.71 -4.87
N GLY A 86 -41.86 22.04 -5.37
CA GLY A 86 -43.15 21.92 -4.70
C GLY A 86 -44.32 21.77 -5.64
N THR A 87 -45.48 21.53 -5.05
CA THR A 87 -46.77 21.50 -5.79
C THR A 87 -47.45 22.85 -5.62
N TYR A 88 -47.62 23.54 -6.75
CA TYR A 88 -48.23 24.87 -6.81
C TYR A 88 -49.60 24.82 -7.43
N THR A 89 -50.57 25.50 -6.84
CA THR A 89 -51.92 25.63 -7.44
C THR A 89 -52.03 26.94 -8.21
N VAL A 90 -51.90 26.84 -9.53
CA VAL A 90 -52.07 27.97 -10.42
C VAL A 90 -53.56 28.29 -10.57
N THR A 91 -53.95 29.53 -10.31
CA THR A 91 -55.33 30.03 -10.43
C THR A 91 -55.40 31.08 -11.52
N LEU A 92 -56.23 30.87 -12.50
CA LEU A 92 -56.63 31.87 -13.51
C LEU A 92 -57.99 32.42 -13.18
N THR A 93 -58.10 33.75 -13.06
CA THR A 93 -59.36 34.48 -12.98
C THR A 93 -59.54 35.28 -14.25
N VAL A 94 -60.66 35.06 -14.94
CA VAL A 94 -61.04 35.79 -16.15
C VAL A 94 -62.28 36.63 -15.83
N VAL A 95 -62.20 37.94 -16.16
CA VAL A 95 -63.33 38.89 -15.98
C VAL A 95 -63.63 39.50 -17.33
N ASP A 96 -64.85 39.35 -17.79
CA ASP A 96 -65.29 39.90 -19.08
C ASP A 96 -65.85 41.35 -18.96
N ASP A 97 -66.24 41.95 -20.07
CA ASP A 97 -66.78 43.30 -20.12
C ASP A 97 -68.13 43.46 -19.40
N GLU A 98 -68.85 42.35 -19.12
CA GLU A 98 -70.12 42.29 -18.37
C GLU A 98 -69.90 42.02 -16.87
N ASN A 99 -68.63 42.01 -16.40
CA ASN A 99 -68.17 41.62 -15.06
C ASN A 99 -68.53 40.19 -14.65
N ARG A 100 -68.76 39.29 -15.58
CA ARG A 100 -68.84 37.85 -15.29
C ARG A 100 -67.49 37.32 -14.97
N ILE A 101 -67.40 36.43 -13.98
CA ILE A 101 -66.13 35.88 -13.48
C ILE A 101 -66.04 34.40 -13.74
N GLY A 102 -65.00 33.98 -14.42
CA GLY A 102 -64.61 32.57 -14.58
C GLY A 102 -63.29 32.27 -13.84
N VAL A 103 -63.25 31.15 -13.18
CA VAL A 103 -62.03 30.71 -12.45
C VAL A 103 -61.67 29.31 -12.89
N SER A 104 -60.37 29.10 -13.20
CA SER A 104 -59.80 27.79 -13.42
C SER A 104 -58.61 27.59 -12.52
N LYS A 105 -58.41 26.38 -12.01
CA LYS A 105 -57.28 26.00 -11.19
C LYS A 105 -56.58 24.80 -11.79
N LYS A 106 -55.25 24.78 -11.73
CA LYS A 106 -54.42 23.68 -12.17
C LYS A 106 -53.22 23.49 -11.28
N GLU A 107 -52.93 22.27 -10.88
CA GLU A 107 -51.73 21.96 -10.11
C GLU A 107 -50.54 21.81 -11.06
N VAL A 108 -49.36 22.26 -10.60
CA VAL A 108 -48.07 22.15 -11.25
C VAL A 108 -47.07 21.65 -10.22
N ASP A 109 -46.47 20.53 -10.51
CA ASP A 109 -45.43 19.93 -9.67
C ASP A 109 -44.07 20.38 -10.21
N ILE A 110 -43.37 21.16 -9.43
CA ILE A 110 -42.00 21.62 -9.71
C ILE A 110 -41.04 20.70 -8.98
N ILE A 111 -40.14 20.09 -9.71
CA ILE A 111 -39.12 19.18 -9.19
C ILE A 111 -37.82 19.97 -8.91
N TYR A 112 -37.09 19.51 -7.92
CA TYR A 112 -35.78 20.01 -7.57
C TYR A 112 -34.78 19.89 -8.74
N ARG A 113 -33.88 20.86 -8.90
CA ARG A 113 -32.80 20.83 -9.87
C ARG A 113 -31.54 20.29 -9.20
N ASN A 114 -31.29 19.01 -9.39
CA ASN A 114 -30.05 18.40 -8.92
C ASN A 114 -28.83 19.06 -9.57
N GLN A 115 -27.79 19.29 -8.81
CA GLN A 115 -26.50 19.78 -9.24
C GLN A 115 -25.45 18.69 -9.12
N ALA A 116 -24.61 18.54 -10.14
CA ALA A 116 -23.55 17.54 -10.11
C ALA A 116 -22.54 17.81 -9.00
N PRO A 117 -21.96 16.77 -8.39
CA PRO A 117 -20.94 16.90 -7.38
C PRO A 117 -19.64 17.49 -7.97
N THR A 118 -18.76 17.97 -7.10
CA THR A 118 -17.41 18.41 -7.43
C THR A 118 -16.41 17.39 -6.92
N ALA A 119 -15.73 16.69 -7.82
CA ALA A 119 -14.67 15.76 -7.48
C ALA A 119 -13.38 16.50 -7.09
N SER A 120 -12.80 16.16 -5.96
CA SER A 120 -11.49 16.63 -5.51
C SER A 120 -10.61 15.44 -5.15
N LEU A 121 -9.43 15.38 -5.75
CA LEU A 121 -8.47 14.31 -5.57
C LEU A 121 -7.19 14.87 -4.98
N ASP A 122 -6.75 14.30 -3.85
CA ASP A 122 -5.42 14.50 -3.30
C ASP A 122 -4.67 13.17 -3.27
N ALA A 123 -3.34 13.21 -3.37
CA ALA A 123 -2.51 12.03 -3.37
C ALA A 123 -1.18 12.28 -2.63
N THR A 124 -0.84 11.36 -1.73
CA THR A 124 0.41 11.39 -0.98
C THR A 124 1.28 10.21 -1.39
N TYR A 125 2.47 10.53 -1.86
CA TYR A 125 3.48 9.56 -2.27
C TYR A 125 4.59 9.53 -1.22
N GLY A 126 5.14 8.37 -0.93
CA GLY A 126 6.22 8.20 0.07
C GLY A 126 7.56 8.83 -0.32
N GLY A 127 7.59 9.78 -1.28
CA GLY A 127 8.77 10.43 -1.80
C GLY A 127 8.50 11.87 -2.26
N PHE A 128 9.42 12.45 -3.02
CA PHE A 128 9.32 13.81 -3.53
C PHE A 128 8.45 13.87 -4.81
N GLY A 129 7.42 14.70 -4.79
CA GLY A 129 6.53 14.94 -5.94
C GLY A 129 5.59 13.75 -6.22
N GLN A 130 5.14 13.64 -7.49
CA GLN A 130 4.21 12.59 -7.95
C GLN A 130 4.93 11.29 -8.32
N GLN A 131 5.93 10.88 -7.54
CA GLN A 131 6.75 9.70 -7.80
C GLN A 131 6.66 8.71 -6.66
N VAL A 132 6.60 7.44 -7.00
CA VAL A 132 6.62 6.32 -6.08
C VAL A 132 7.55 5.23 -6.61
N LYS A 133 8.21 4.51 -5.72
CA LYS A 133 8.99 3.32 -6.11
C LYS A 133 8.06 2.14 -6.34
N VAL A 134 8.38 1.28 -7.31
CA VAL A 134 7.65 0.03 -7.54
C VAL A 134 7.52 -0.76 -6.22
N ASN A 135 6.37 -1.39 -6.00
CA ASN A 135 6.01 -2.08 -4.75
C ASN A 135 5.92 -1.19 -3.49
N SER A 136 5.90 0.13 -3.65
CA SER A 136 5.58 1.05 -2.55
C SER A 136 4.11 1.45 -2.58
N ILE A 137 3.59 1.85 -1.42
CA ILE A 137 2.19 2.25 -1.27
C ILE A 137 2.05 3.74 -1.56
N ALA A 138 1.10 4.09 -2.44
CA ALA A 138 0.58 5.43 -2.63
C ALA A 138 -0.77 5.56 -1.90
N PHE A 139 -1.04 6.72 -1.32
CA PHE A 139 -2.28 7.02 -0.60
C PHE A 139 -3.06 8.07 -1.38
N PHE A 140 -4.37 7.89 -1.48
CA PHE A 140 -5.27 8.79 -2.19
C PHE A 140 -6.40 9.24 -1.26
N ASP A 141 -6.88 10.47 -1.45
CA ASP A 141 -7.93 11.07 -0.63
C ASP A 141 -8.93 11.83 -1.52
N ALA A 142 -10.19 11.46 -1.42
CA ALA A 142 -11.32 12.16 -2.04
C ALA A 142 -12.11 13.02 -1.04
N GLY A 143 -11.62 13.19 0.19
CA GLY A 143 -12.36 13.82 1.29
C GLY A 143 -12.69 15.29 1.10
N ALA A 144 -12.09 15.97 0.12
CA ALA A 144 -12.42 17.34 -0.25
C ALA A 144 -13.49 17.45 -1.36
N SER A 145 -13.98 16.30 -1.89
CA SER A 145 -15.12 16.27 -2.80
C SER A 145 -16.39 16.75 -2.08
N SER A 146 -17.24 17.44 -2.79
CA SER A 146 -18.46 18.02 -2.23
C SER A 146 -19.57 18.04 -3.23
N ASP A 147 -20.79 18.04 -2.71
CA ASP A 147 -21.99 18.22 -3.48
C ASP A 147 -22.67 19.54 -3.08
N PRO A 148 -23.09 20.39 -4.05
CA PRO A 148 -23.76 21.67 -3.74
C PRO A 148 -25.09 21.47 -3.00
N ASP A 149 -25.77 20.34 -3.23
CA ASP A 149 -27.08 20.03 -2.68
C ASP A 149 -26.99 19.25 -1.37
N GLY A 150 -25.76 18.82 -1.02
CA GLY A 150 -25.47 18.08 0.20
C GLY A 150 -25.74 16.58 0.09
N ASP A 151 -25.82 16.07 -1.10
CA ASP A 151 -26.06 14.66 -1.36
C ASP A 151 -24.94 13.74 -0.86
N VAL A 152 -25.30 12.50 -0.59
CA VAL A 152 -24.33 11.46 -0.25
C VAL A 152 -23.55 11.07 -1.50
N LEU A 153 -22.22 11.12 -1.40
CA LEU A 153 -21.34 10.84 -2.51
C LEU A 153 -20.85 9.39 -2.53
N GLU A 154 -20.84 8.83 -3.74
CA GLU A 154 -20.19 7.56 -4.06
C GLU A 154 -18.89 7.82 -4.81
N PHE A 155 -17.86 7.01 -4.54
CA PHE A 155 -16.52 7.17 -5.09
C PHE A 155 -16.14 5.95 -5.93
N GLU A 156 -15.53 6.21 -7.07
CA GLU A 156 -14.94 5.18 -7.93
C GLU A 156 -13.56 5.64 -8.40
N TRP A 157 -12.54 4.85 -8.04
CA TRP A 157 -11.16 5.08 -8.41
C TRP A 157 -10.72 4.10 -9.49
N ASP A 158 -10.04 4.61 -10.50
CA ASP A 158 -9.23 3.84 -11.45
C ASP A 158 -7.78 4.29 -11.30
N PHE A 159 -6.89 3.36 -10.92
CA PHE A 159 -5.47 3.66 -10.71
C PHE A 159 -4.63 3.62 -11.98
N GLY A 160 -5.24 3.28 -13.13
CA GLY A 160 -4.58 3.28 -14.43
C GLY A 160 -3.77 2.02 -14.73
N ASP A 161 -3.71 1.07 -13.81
CA ASP A 161 -3.06 -0.25 -13.97
C ASP A 161 -4.08 -1.41 -14.08
N GLY A 162 -5.36 -1.07 -14.18
CA GLY A 162 -6.49 -2.00 -14.20
C GLY A 162 -7.08 -2.30 -12.82
N SER A 163 -6.53 -1.72 -11.76
CA SER A 163 -7.07 -1.83 -10.40
C SER A 163 -8.02 -0.69 -10.10
N THR A 164 -9.03 -0.94 -9.27
CA THR A 164 -10.07 0.03 -8.89
C THR A 164 -10.33 0.01 -7.38
N SER A 165 -11.00 1.05 -6.86
CA SER A 165 -11.45 1.13 -5.46
C SER A 165 -12.71 1.98 -5.36
N SER A 166 -13.54 1.74 -4.31
CA SER A 166 -14.69 2.57 -3.95
C SER A 166 -14.54 3.27 -2.59
N LEU A 167 -13.36 3.23 -2.01
CA LEU A 167 -13.12 3.84 -0.69
C LEU A 167 -12.93 5.36 -0.82
N LEU A 168 -13.36 6.10 0.20
CA LEU A 168 -13.09 7.55 0.32
C LEU A 168 -11.58 7.84 0.33
N ARG A 169 -10.79 6.97 0.98
CA ARG A 169 -9.33 7.09 1.15
C ARG A 169 -8.64 5.76 0.87
N PRO A 170 -8.50 5.37 -0.40
CA PRO A 170 -7.80 4.15 -0.74
C PRO A 170 -6.29 4.31 -0.63
N ASN A 171 -5.61 3.17 -0.45
CA ASN A 171 -4.21 3.02 -0.77
C ASN A 171 -4.05 2.08 -1.96
N HIS A 172 -2.97 2.25 -2.73
CA HIS A 172 -2.68 1.42 -3.88
C HIS A 172 -1.19 1.15 -4.02
N GLN A 173 -0.83 -0.02 -4.54
CA GLN A 173 0.55 -0.45 -4.76
C GLN A 173 0.72 -0.85 -6.23
N TYR A 174 1.60 -0.16 -6.93
CA TYR A 174 1.94 -0.46 -8.31
C TYR A 174 3.04 -1.51 -8.37
N ASN A 175 2.81 -2.60 -9.12
CA ASN A 175 3.74 -3.73 -9.24
C ASN A 175 4.66 -3.63 -10.47
N SER A 176 4.51 -2.60 -11.29
CA SER A 176 5.33 -2.35 -12.47
C SER A 176 5.68 -0.87 -12.60
N THR A 177 6.80 -0.58 -13.26
CA THR A 177 7.20 0.78 -13.58
C THR A 177 6.34 1.38 -14.69
N GLY A 178 6.10 2.68 -14.64
CA GLY A 178 5.32 3.37 -15.65
C GLY A 178 4.79 4.71 -15.18
N ASN A 179 4.07 5.38 -16.07
CA ASN A 179 3.31 6.57 -15.74
C ASN A 179 1.82 6.19 -15.78
N PHE A 180 1.17 6.17 -14.63
CA PHE A 180 -0.23 5.78 -14.48
C PHE A 180 -1.09 7.01 -14.26
N THR A 181 -2.19 7.11 -15.02
CA THR A 181 -3.21 8.14 -14.79
C THR A 181 -4.22 7.60 -13.79
N VAL A 182 -4.36 8.28 -12.66
CA VAL A 182 -5.36 7.97 -11.65
C VAL A 182 -6.57 8.85 -11.88
N THR A 183 -7.74 8.23 -11.98
CA THR A 183 -9.02 8.91 -12.16
C THR A 183 -9.92 8.64 -10.97
N LEU A 184 -10.43 9.69 -10.36
CA LEU A 184 -11.53 9.64 -9.40
C LEU A 184 -12.81 10.05 -10.10
N THR A 185 -13.85 9.24 -10.01
CA THR A 185 -15.23 9.59 -10.36
C THR A 185 -16.05 9.70 -9.08
N VAL A 186 -16.74 10.80 -8.91
CA VAL A 186 -17.64 11.04 -7.79
C VAL A 186 -19.07 11.14 -8.32
N ARG A 187 -20.01 10.41 -7.73
CA ARG A 187 -21.44 10.39 -8.10
C ARG A 187 -22.29 10.79 -6.91
N ASP A 188 -23.38 11.50 -7.21
CA ASP A 188 -24.45 11.81 -6.25
C ASP A 188 -25.57 10.74 -6.25
N SER A 189 -26.58 10.95 -5.41
CA SER A 189 -27.76 10.07 -5.31
C SER A 189 -28.66 10.10 -6.55
N SER A 190 -28.58 11.13 -7.38
CA SER A 190 -29.30 11.31 -8.64
C SER A 190 -28.52 10.76 -9.85
N ASN A 191 -27.32 10.18 -9.60
CA ASN A 191 -26.44 9.60 -10.61
C ASN A 191 -25.76 10.63 -11.53
N GLU A 192 -25.76 11.92 -11.16
CA GLU A 192 -24.87 12.89 -11.78
C GLU A 192 -23.44 12.69 -11.27
N SER A 193 -22.45 13.09 -12.05
CA SER A 193 -21.06 12.79 -11.68
C SER A 193 -20.07 13.82 -12.18
N SER A 194 -18.95 13.90 -11.47
CA SER A 194 -17.76 14.62 -11.92
C SER A 194 -16.51 13.77 -11.75
N THR A 195 -15.42 14.18 -12.40
CA THR A 195 -14.14 13.46 -12.36
C THR A 195 -13.00 14.40 -12.01
N ALA A 196 -12.02 13.86 -11.28
CA ALA A 196 -10.71 14.48 -11.08
C ALA A 196 -9.62 13.50 -11.47
N GLN A 197 -8.49 14.01 -11.98
CA GLN A 197 -7.38 13.19 -12.43
C GLN A 197 -6.05 13.69 -11.89
N THR A 198 -5.15 12.74 -11.66
CA THR A 198 -3.73 12.98 -11.41
C THR A 198 -2.91 11.91 -12.12
N TRP A 199 -1.59 11.99 -12.00
CA TRP A 199 -0.71 10.94 -12.53
C TRP A 199 0.30 10.50 -11.47
N VAL A 200 0.78 9.26 -11.57
CA VAL A 200 1.79 8.67 -10.69
C VAL A 200 2.91 8.10 -11.55
N LEU A 201 4.13 8.60 -11.36
CA LEU A 201 5.32 8.02 -11.99
C LEU A 201 5.89 6.94 -11.06
N VAL A 202 5.82 5.70 -11.50
CA VAL A 202 6.37 4.55 -10.76
C VAL A 202 7.76 4.21 -11.28
N ASN A 203 8.78 4.40 -10.44
CA ASN A 203 10.17 4.18 -10.76
C ASN A 203 10.68 2.86 -10.17
N ILE A 204 11.67 2.25 -10.84
CA ILE A 204 12.38 1.08 -10.30
C ILE A 204 13.23 1.50 -9.08
N ARG A 205 13.48 0.54 -8.17
CA ARG A 205 14.42 0.71 -7.06
C ARG A 205 15.83 0.36 -7.52
N THR A 206 16.82 1.03 -6.97
CA THR A 206 18.23 0.72 -7.20
C THR A 206 18.88 0.37 -5.86
N TYR A 207 19.70 -0.68 -5.87
CA TYR A 207 20.38 -1.19 -4.70
C TYR A 207 21.88 -1.31 -4.96
N THR A 208 22.70 -0.96 -3.98
CA THR A 208 24.08 -1.43 -3.91
C THR A 208 24.13 -2.72 -3.10
N VAL A 209 24.98 -3.63 -3.50
CA VAL A 209 25.29 -4.86 -2.78
C VAL A 209 26.79 -4.89 -2.54
N ASP A 210 27.17 -4.66 -1.30
CA ASP A 210 28.57 -4.68 -0.85
C ASP A 210 28.85 -6.04 -0.22
N PHE A 211 29.93 -6.71 -0.64
CA PHE A 211 30.35 -7.99 -0.08
C PHE A 211 31.47 -7.80 0.94
N VAL A 212 31.18 -8.12 2.20
CA VAL A 212 32.08 -7.89 3.33
C VAL A 212 32.63 -9.21 3.83
N GLN A 213 33.95 -9.30 3.88
CA GLN A 213 34.65 -10.44 4.50
C GLN A 213 34.55 -10.38 6.02
N ASN A 214 34.28 -11.53 6.60
CA ASN A 214 34.27 -11.74 8.04
C ASN A 214 35.21 -12.89 8.39
N GLU A 215 35.90 -12.77 9.51
CA GLU A 215 36.76 -13.78 10.05
C GLU A 215 36.32 -14.13 11.48
N ILE A 216 36.24 -15.40 11.78
CA ILE A 216 35.87 -15.88 13.12
C ILE A 216 36.85 -16.93 13.55
N THR A 217 37.43 -16.71 14.73
CA THR A 217 38.23 -17.70 15.48
C THR A 217 37.28 -18.33 16.51
N LEU A 218 37.13 -19.62 16.47
CA LEU A 218 36.35 -20.35 17.47
C LEU A 218 37.15 -20.40 18.79
N PRO A 219 36.51 -20.57 19.94
CA PRO A 219 37.21 -20.90 21.17
C PRO A 219 38.09 -22.16 20.97
N ALA A 220 39.26 -22.17 21.51
CA ALA A 220 40.13 -23.34 21.42
C ALA A 220 39.46 -24.56 22.05
N PHE A 221 39.58 -25.69 21.34
CA PHE A 221 39.12 -26.99 21.84
C PHE A 221 40.34 -27.72 22.41
N ALA A 222 40.27 -28.21 23.65
CA ALA A 222 41.29 -28.98 24.26
C ALA A 222 40.77 -30.35 24.66
N GLY A 223 41.59 -31.37 24.55
CA GLY A 223 41.19 -32.73 24.87
C GLY A 223 42.39 -33.66 25.04
N TYR A 224 42.10 -34.87 25.40
CA TYR A 224 43.06 -35.98 25.48
C TYR A 224 42.58 -37.09 24.53
N THR A 225 43.54 -37.72 23.81
CA THR A 225 43.27 -38.84 22.97
C THR A 225 44.26 -39.96 23.28
N ALA A 226 43.73 -41.12 23.68
CA ALA A 226 44.55 -42.29 23.97
C ALA A 226 45.13 -42.86 22.66
N GLU A 227 46.28 -43.52 22.78
CA GLU A 227 46.93 -44.23 21.65
C GLU A 227 45.97 -45.16 20.92
N GLY A 228 45.93 -45.06 19.60
CA GLY A 228 45.02 -45.79 18.74
C GLY A 228 43.57 -45.34 18.79
N ALA A 229 43.22 -44.34 19.59
CA ALA A 229 41.88 -43.77 19.72
C ALA A 229 41.67 -42.54 18.83
N THR A 230 40.38 -42.16 18.63
CA THR A 230 40.01 -40.96 17.90
C THR A 230 38.98 -40.15 18.70
N THR A 231 39.26 -38.89 18.86
CA THR A 231 38.32 -37.91 19.43
C THR A 231 37.75 -37.07 18.28
N THR A 232 36.46 -36.70 18.38
CA THR A 232 35.77 -35.92 17.34
C THR A 232 35.20 -34.63 17.88
N GLN A 233 35.29 -33.56 17.10
CA GLN A 233 34.65 -32.27 17.33
C GLN A 233 33.76 -31.85 16.16
N ASN A 234 32.64 -31.24 16.43
CA ASN A 234 31.73 -30.72 15.42
C ASN A 234 31.81 -29.20 15.34
N HIS A 235 31.84 -28.67 14.11
CA HIS A 235 31.86 -27.25 13.84
C HIS A 235 30.79 -26.91 12.83
N ASP A 236 29.96 -25.87 13.09
CA ASP A 236 28.94 -25.38 12.18
C ASP A 236 29.42 -24.15 11.41
N TYR A 237 29.39 -24.22 10.09
CA TYR A 237 29.85 -23.14 9.22
C TYR A 237 28.69 -22.46 8.48
N PRO A 238 28.77 -21.12 8.30
CA PRO A 238 27.74 -20.32 7.64
C PRO A 238 27.76 -20.50 6.11
N TYR A 239 26.79 -19.85 5.44
CA TYR A 239 26.84 -19.64 3.99
C TYR A 239 28.07 -18.82 3.60
N ASN A 240 28.49 -18.94 2.33
CA ASN A 240 29.57 -18.17 1.73
C ASN A 240 30.95 -18.37 2.42
N LEU A 241 31.18 -19.55 2.92
CA LEU A 241 32.48 -19.92 3.50
C LEU A 241 33.57 -19.83 2.43
N THR A 242 34.65 -19.11 2.70
CA THR A 242 35.79 -18.98 1.78
C THR A 242 36.92 -19.90 2.15
N SER A 243 37.32 -19.91 3.41
CA SER A 243 38.37 -20.82 3.91
C SER A 243 38.14 -21.23 5.35
N VAL A 244 38.73 -22.34 5.73
CA VAL A 244 38.83 -22.81 7.10
C VAL A 244 40.24 -23.26 7.35
N THR A 245 40.81 -22.85 8.50
CA THR A 245 42.15 -23.27 8.98
C THR A 245 41.96 -24.00 10.29
N TYR A 246 42.61 -25.12 10.43
CA TYR A 246 42.72 -25.90 11.63
C TYR A 246 44.19 -25.95 12.01
N ASP A 247 44.48 -25.67 13.26
CA ASP A 247 45.82 -25.76 13.85
C ASP A 247 45.71 -26.64 15.10
N LEU A 248 46.29 -27.80 15.04
CA LEU A 248 46.33 -28.79 16.10
C LEU A 248 47.70 -28.76 16.74
N GLU A 249 47.76 -28.47 18.04
CA GLU A 249 48.98 -28.50 18.87
C GLU A 249 48.86 -29.63 19.90
N TRP A 250 49.95 -30.29 20.16
CA TRP A 250 50.10 -31.25 21.27
C TRP A 250 51.48 -31.09 21.92
N GLU A 251 51.56 -31.43 23.22
CA GLU A 251 52.83 -31.45 23.94
C GLU A 251 53.49 -32.81 23.67
N GLU A 252 54.75 -32.74 23.22
CA GLU A 252 55.59 -33.94 23.13
C GLU A 252 56.06 -34.30 24.55
N ASP A 253 55.99 -35.58 24.92
CA ASP A 253 56.43 -36.04 26.22
C ASP A 253 57.96 -35.87 26.41
N GLU A 254 58.33 -34.77 27.07
CA GLU A 254 59.72 -34.49 27.46
C GLU A 254 60.22 -35.37 28.61
N ASP A 255 59.42 -36.28 29.15
CA ASP A 255 59.68 -36.98 30.40
C ASP A 255 60.83 -37.97 30.37
N LEU A 256 61.54 -38.09 29.26
CA LEU A 256 62.66 -38.98 29.14
C LEU A 256 64.03 -38.28 29.14
N ASP A 257 64.04 -36.94 29.18
CA ASP A 257 65.28 -36.16 29.43
C ASP A 257 65.57 -35.95 30.94
N SER A 258 65.50 -37.03 31.69
CA SER A 258 66.09 -37.01 33.04
C SER A 258 67.60 -36.87 32.93
N PRO A 259 68.20 -35.89 33.58
CA PRO A 259 69.70 -35.73 33.63
C PRO A 259 70.39 -36.96 34.12
N GLU A 260 69.69 -37.93 34.68
CA GLU A 260 70.27 -39.14 35.27
C GLU A 260 70.30 -40.31 34.25
N ASN A 261 69.67 -40.14 33.05
CA ASN A 261 69.61 -41.19 32.03
C ASN A 261 69.75 -40.65 30.58
N PRO A 262 70.96 -40.26 30.14
CA PRO A 262 71.16 -39.60 28.85
C PRO A 262 71.11 -40.50 27.61
N VAL A 263 70.47 -41.65 27.66
CA VAL A 263 70.70 -42.64 26.61
C VAL A 263 69.53 -42.75 25.59
N VAL A 264 68.42 -42.13 25.80
CA VAL A 264 67.30 -42.24 24.85
C VAL A 264 66.71 -40.89 24.54
N GLY A 265 67.50 -40.07 23.84
CA GLY A 265 66.90 -38.92 23.15
C GLY A 265 65.96 -39.37 22.03
N THR A 266 64.80 -38.92 22.08
CA THR A 266 63.89 -38.70 20.94
C THR A 266 64.05 -39.68 19.74
N LEU A 267 63.68 -40.93 19.90
CA LEU A 267 63.66 -41.82 18.74
C LEU A 267 62.28 -41.99 18.11
N PHE A 268 61.23 -41.57 18.78
CA PHE A 268 59.88 -41.75 18.30
C PHE A 268 58.97 -40.63 18.77
N PRO A 269 58.76 -39.57 17.97
CA PRO A 269 57.81 -38.50 18.31
C PRO A 269 56.38 -39.04 18.25
N ASP A 270 55.51 -38.44 19.06
CA ASP A 270 54.08 -38.71 18.99
C ASP A 270 53.51 -38.38 17.63
N GLU A 271 52.75 -39.29 17.07
CA GLU A 271 52.13 -39.10 15.78
C GLU A 271 50.62 -38.88 15.92
N PHE A 272 50.16 -37.71 15.49
CA PHE A 272 48.75 -37.39 15.40
C PHE A 272 48.25 -37.29 13.96
N SER A 273 47.02 -37.74 13.73
CA SER A 273 46.29 -37.48 12.51
C SER A 273 45.16 -36.50 12.77
N LEU A 274 45.06 -35.48 11.94
CA LEU A 274 43.96 -34.57 11.89
C LEU A 274 43.11 -34.85 10.67
N GLY A 275 41.90 -35.36 10.85
CA GLY A 275 40.96 -35.61 9.78
C GLY A 275 39.79 -34.62 9.81
N VAL A 276 39.37 -34.13 8.66
CA VAL A 276 38.18 -33.29 8.51
C VAL A 276 37.20 -33.92 7.52
N SER A 277 36.00 -34.17 8.00
CA SER A 277 34.89 -34.71 7.20
C SER A 277 33.79 -33.69 7.05
N THR A 278 33.38 -33.40 5.82
CA THR A 278 32.34 -32.44 5.50
C THR A 278 31.17 -33.12 4.78
N ASN A 279 30.00 -32.48 4.82
CA ASN A 279 28.86 -32.91 4.01
C ASN A 279 29.10 -32.70 2.49
N TYR A 280 30.16 -32.00 2.12
CA TYR A 280 30.57 -31.64 0.78
C TYR A 280 31.92 -32.25 0.42
N LEU A 281 31.95 -33.52 0.00
CA LEU A 281 33.01 -34.16 -0.82
C LEU A 281 34.48 -34.06 -0.34
N PHE A 282 34.79 -33.55 0.82
CA PHE A 282 36.15 -33.48 1.35
C PHE A 282 36.26 -34.32 2.63
N ASN A 283 37.05 -35.38 2.52
CA ASN A 283 37.67 -36.02 3.66
C ASN A 283 39.16 -35.83 3.45
N LEU A 284 39.79 -35.02 4.23
CA LEU A 284 41.24 -34.85 4.23
C LEU A 284 41.77 -35.34 5.58
N THR A 285 42.89 -36.00 5.54
CA THR A 285 43.60 -36.40 6.74
C THR A 285 45.06 -36.11 6.51
N GLU A 286 45.66 -35.37 7.47
CA GLU A 286 47.06 -35.10 7.51
C GLU A 286 47.66 -35.73 8.77
N ASN A 287 48.92 -36.11 8.72
CA ASN A 287 49.65 -36.68 9.83
C ASN A 287 50.85 -35.77 10.22
N GLY A 288 51.05 -35.58 11.48
CA GLY A 288 52.14 -34.76 12.03
C GLY A 288 52.88 -35.49 13.15
N THR A 289 54.14 -35.20 13.28
CA THR A 289 55.07 -35.79 14.28
C THR A 289 55.93 -34.72 14.96
N SER A 290 55.55 -33.43 14.87
CA SER A 290 56.37 -32.32 15.31
C SER A 290 55.67 -31.38 16.34
N GLY A 291 54.71 -31.92 17.08
CA GLY A 291 53.98 -31.13 18.09
C GLY A 291 52.94 -30.19 17.52
N ASN A 292 52.83 -30.04 16.20
CA ASN A 292 51.75 -29.29 15.53
C ASN A 292 51.40 -29.81 14.17
N LEU A 293 50.14 -29.52 13.73
CA LEU A 293 49.64 -29.90 12.42
C LEU A 293 48.64 -28.83 11.93
N ASP A 294 48.94 -28.21 10.80
CA ASP A 294 48.10 -27.22 10.15
C ASP A 294 47.35 -27.83 8.99
N LEU A 295 46.07 -27.51 8.86
CA LEU A 295 45.22 -27.94 7.77
C LEU A 295 44.37 -26.76 7.26
N GLU A 296 44.52 -26.42 5.98
CA GLU A 296 43.80 -25.31 5.36
C GLU A 296 42.89 -25.82 4.22
N PHE A 297 41.68 -25.30 4.18
CA PHE A 297 40.68 -25.59 3.14
C PHE A 297 40.24 -24.32 2.47
N ASP A 298 40.41 -24.24 1.15
CA ASP A 298 39.77 -23.24 0.31
C ASP A 298 38.43 -23.79 -0.16
N VAL A 299 37.34 -23.11 0.21
CA VAL A 299 35.96 -23.47 -0.17
C VAL A 299 35.51 -22.66 -1.38
N LEU A 300 35.72 -21.35 -1.36
CA LEU A 300 35.45 -20.42 -2.45
C LEU A 300 36.72 -19.66 -2.80
N SER A 301 36.96 -19.50 -4.10
CA SER A 301 38.21 -18.93 -4.61
C SER A 301 38.35 -17.42 -4.42
N SER A 302 37.25 -16.70 -4.21
CA SER A 302 37.26 -15.24 -4.03
C SER A 302 35.92 -14.74 -3.50
N ILE A 303 35.95 -13.56 -2.87
CA ILE A 303 34.76 -12.76 -2.55
C ILE A 303 34.27 -12.10 -3.84
N PRO A 304 32.95 -12.06 -4.13
CA PRO A 304 32.42 -11.35 -5.28
C PRO A 304 32.72 -9.84 -5.25
N GLU A 305 32.77 -9.23 -6.42
CA GLU A 305 32.82 -7.77 -6.53
C GLU A 305 31.45 -7.16 -6.19
N ASP A 306 31.48 -5.94 -5.67
CA ASP A 306 30.26 -5.18 -5.34
C ASP A 306 29.40 -4.94 -6.58
N LEU A 307 28.07 -4.92 -6.38
CA LEU A 307 27.09 -4.81 -7.45
C LEU A 307 26.19 -3.60 -7.28
N VAL A 308 25.70 -3.10 -8.41
CA VAL A 308 24.54 -2.18 -8.46
C VAL A 308 23.42 -2.86 -9.23
N LEU A 309 22.29 -3.06 -8.58
CA LEU A 309 21.14 -3.78 -9.15
C LEU A 309 19.90 -2.90 -9.15
N SER A 310 19.14 -2.94 -10.24
CA SER A 310 17.86 -2.25 -10.36
C SER A 310 16.74 -3.29 -10.38
N LEU A 311 16.05 -3.45 -9.24
CA LEU A 311 15.02 -4.47 -9.01
C LEU A 311 13.85 -3.87 -8.20
N GLY A 312 12.73 -4.59 -8.17
CA GLY A 312 11.50 -4.12 -7.53
C GLY A 312 11.53 -4.13 -5.99
N SER A 313 12.39 -4.97 -5.40
CA SER A 313 12.48 -5.13 -3.95
C SER A 313 13.81 -5.73 -3.51
N GLU A 314 14.17 -5.57 -2.23
CA GLU A 314 15.32 -6.25 -1.63
C GLU A 314 15.20 -7.78 -1.70
N ALA A 315 13.98 -8.32 -1.62
CA ALA A 315 13.76 -9.77 -1.76
C ALA A 315 14.16 -10.28 -3.15
N GLU A 316 13.88 -9.50 -4.21
CA GLU A 316 14.33 -9.80 -5.57
C GLU A 316 15.85 -9.70 -5.70
N VAL A 317 16.49 -8.75 -5.01
CA VAL A 317 17.96 -8.66 -4.95
C VAL A 317 18.53 -9.94 -4.33
N ARG A 318 18.01 -10.39 -3.19
CA ARG A 318 18.45 -11.62 -2.52
C ARG A 318 18.24 -12.86 -3.40
N GLN A 319 17.11 -12.93 -4.11
CA GLN A 319 16.84 -13.99 -5.07
C GLN A 319 17.83 -13.96 -6.24
N TYR A 320 18.13 -12.77 -6.78
CA TYR A 320 19.12 -12.58 -7.84
C TYR A 320 20.51 -13.09 -7.40
N LEU A 321 20.96 -12.70 -6.19
CA LEU A 321 22.25 -13.12 -5.64
C LEU A 321 22.33 -14.65 -5.53
N PHE A 322 21.27 -15.28 -5.05
CA PHE A 322 21.20 -16.75 -4.97
C PHE A 322 21.24 -17.42 -6.36
N GLN A 323 20.42 -16.96 -7.31
CA GLN A 323 20.32 -17.53 -8.64
C GLN A 323 21.60 -17.36 -9.48
N ASN A 324 22.34 -16.30 -9.26
CA ASN A 324 23.58 -15.99 -9.99
C ASN A 324 24.84 -16.42 -9.26
N GLY A 325 24.72 -17.19 -8.18
CA GLY A 325 25.86 -17.78 -7.48
C GLY A 325 26.63 -16.83 -6.58
N TYR A 326 26.07 -15.64 -6.26
CA TYR A 326 26.67 -14.72 -5.28
C TYR A 326 26.39 -15.12 -3.83
N THR A 327 25.54 -16.12 -3.63
CA THR A 327 25.30 -16.77 -2.34
C THR A 327 25.53 -18.26 -2.51
N SER A 328 26.47 -18.81 -1.76
CA SER A 328 26.89 -20.21 -1.87
C SER A 328 26.61 -20.97 -0.58
N ALA A 329 25.96 -22.11 -0.72
CA ALA A 329 25.84 -23.09 0.36
C ALA A 329 27.03 -24.05 0.43
N LYS A 330 28.02 -23.90 -0.45
CA LYS A 330 29.20 -24.75 -0.45
C LYS A 330 29.97 -24.55 0.87
N GLY A 331 30.26 -25.65 1.54
CA GLY A 331 30.90 -25.64 2.86
C GLY A 331 29.99 -25.33 4.04
N GLN A 332 28.69 -24.95 3.81
CA GLN A 332 27.76 -24.75 4.89
C GLN A 332 27.40 -26.05 5.61
N GLY A 333 27.18 -25.99 6.89
CA GLY A 333 26.70 -27.10 7.72
C GLY A 333 27.74 -27.58 8.71
N THR A 334 27.49 -28.73 9.29
CA THR A 334 28.35 -29.30 10.32
C THR A 334 29.49 -30.08 9.68
N TRP A 335 30.71 -29.68 9.99
CA TRP A 335 31.93 -30.43 9.68
C TRP A 335 32.39 -31.18 10.93
N VAL A 336 32.93 -32.39 10.75
CA VAL A 336 33.44 -33.24 11.82
C VAL A 336 34.96 -33.26 11.73
N THR A 337 35.62 -32.76 12.74
CA THR A 337 37.06 -32.89 12.92
C THR A 337 37.35 -34.12 13.74
N SER A 338 38.23 -34.96 13.31
CA SER A 338 38.70 -36.16 13.99
C SER A 338 40.18 -36.05 14.31
N ILE A 339 40.53 -36.22 15.57
CA ILE A 339 41.89 -36.21 16.08
C ILE A 339 42.22 -37.59 16.57
N THR A 340 43.19 -38.23 15.92
CA THR A 340 43.65 -39.58 16.23
C THR A 340 45.11 -39.58 16.68
N CYS A 341 45.36 -40.14 17.82
CA CYS A 341 46.71 -40.46 18.23
C CYS A 341 47.11 -41.78 17.63
N ASN A 342 47.99 -41.75 16.62
CA ASN A 342 48.36 -42.94 15.82
C ASN A 342 49.43 -43.80 16.53
N ASP A 343 50.38 -43.14 17.11
CA ASP A 343 51.48 -43.76 17.83
C ASP A 343 51.91 -42.87 18.99
N ALA A 344 51.86 -43.38 20.19
CA ALA A 344 52.50 -42.83 21.39
C ALA A 344 53.53 -43.86 21.80
N PRO A 345 54.75 -43.79 21.28
CA PRO A 345 55.71 -44.87 21.40
C PRO A 345 56.12 -45.08 22.85
N SER A 346 55.65 -46.18 23.41
CA SER A 346 56.14 -46.68 24.68
C SER A 346 57.55 -47.15 24.52
N ILE A 347 58.48 -46.49 25.17
CA ILE A 347 59.84 -46.90 25.20
C ILE A 347 59.97 -48.17 26.03
N VAL A 348 60.21 -49.28 25.33
CA VAL A 348 60.60 -50.60 25.82
C VAL A 348 59.89 -50.99 27.13
N PRO A 349 58.76 -51.62 27.05
CA PRO A 349 57.88 -51.97 28.21
C PRO A 349 58.60 -52.79 29.27
N GLU A 350 59.74 -53.38 28.98
CA GLU A 350 60.47 -54.29 29.88
C GLU A 350 61.40 -53.57 30.86
N LEU A 351 61.68 -52.31 30.66
CA LEU A 351 62.64 -51.54 31.49
C LEU A 351 62.01 -50.40 32.32
N PHE A 352 60.88 -49.84 31.87
CA PHE A 352 60.20 -48.77 32.56
C PHE A 352 58.71 -49.08 32.60
N ASN A 353 58.11 -49.09 33.77
CA ASN A 353 56.74 -49.52 33.97
C ASN A 353 55.72 -48.42 33.62
N GLU A 354 56.07 -47.46 32.82
CA GLU A 354 55.25 -46.37 32.34
C GLU A 354 54.99 -46.56 30.83
N VAL A 355 53.74 -46.81 30.52
CA VAL A 355 53.24 -46.92 29.16
C VAL A 355 52.63 -45.56 28.86
N ASP A 356 53.16 -44.89 27.87
CA ASP A 356 52.47 -43.73 27.31
C ASP A 356 51.08 -44.18 26.84
N GLN A 357 50.03 -43.41 27.22
CA GLN A 357 48.66 -43.79 26.96
C GLN A 357 47.95 -42.86 25.98
N GLY A 358 48.66 -41.89 25.41
CA GLY A 358 48.17 -40.82 24.54
C GLY A 358 48.45 -39.42 25.08
N ASN A 359 48.08 -38.40 24.33
CA ASN A 359 48.46 -37.04 24.69
C ASN A 359 47.29 -36.08 24.74
N ASP A 360 47.53 -35.01 25.53
CA ASP A 360 46.70 -33.80 25.50
C ASP A 360 47.00 -32.98 24.25
N TRP A 361 45.93 -32.41 23.69
CA TRP A 361 45.98 -31.61 22.50
C TRP A 361 45.13 -30.37 22.61
N ILE A 362 45.42 -29.34 21.80
CA ILE A 362 44.64 -28.12 21.62
C ILE A 362 44.40 -27.92 20.12
N LEU A 363 43.13 -27.76 19.74
CA LEU A 363 42.72 -27.47 18.39
C LEU A 363 42.23 -26.03 18.29
N TYR A 364 42.83 -25.27 17.42
CA TYR A 364 42.38 -23.93 17.03
C TYR A 364 41.69 -24.04 15.67
N VAL A 365 40.54 -23.35 15.53
CA VAL A 365 39.78 -23.29 14.27
C VAL A 365 39.51 -21.85 13.92
N ASN A 366 39.96 -21.44 12.75
CA ASN A 366 39.67 -20.14 12.19
C ASN A 366 38.95 -20.31 10.84
N TYR A 367 37.92 -19.50 10.55
CA TYR A 367 37.26 -19.54 9.27
C TYR A 367 36.90 -18.15 8.76
N ILE A 368 36.90 -18.03 7.43
CA ILE A 368 36.60 -16.81 6.70
C ILE A 368 35.35 -17.05 5.84
N PHE A 369 34.42 -16.12 5.90
CA PHE A 369 33.22 -16.11 5.06
C PHE A 369 32.87 -14.67 4.68
N TYR A 370 31.96 -14.49 3.69
CA TYR A 370 31.48 -13.16 3.39
C TYR A 370 29.97 -13.03 3.59
N THR A 371 29.54 -11.78 3.88
CA THR A 371 28.14 -11.39 3.96
C THR A 371 27.84 -10.34 2.91
N SER A 372 26.60 -10.31 2.40
CA SER A 372 26.14 -9.25 1.51
C SER A 372 25.36 -8.20 2.30
N ILE A 373 25.75 -6.93 2.16
CA ILE A 373 25.01 -5.78 2.68
C ILE A 373 24.27 -5.15 1.51
N ILE A 374 22.95 -5.11 1.59
CA ILE A 374 22.08 -4.57 0.55
C ILE A 374 21.57 -3.22 1.01
N THR A 375 21.84 -2.16 0.23
CA THR A 375 21.41 -0.80 0.53
C THR A 375 20.65 -0.20 -0.66
N GLU A 376 19.44 0.29 -0.44
CA GLU A 376 18.67 1.04 -1.45
C GLU A 376 19.23 2.46 -1.59
N ILE A 377 19.44 2.93 -2.84
CA ILE A 377 20.01 4.25 -3.17
C ILE A 377 19.06 5.08 -4.06
#